data_15a49bcecfe0bdb9ae05d55d706ad813
#
_entry.id   15a49bcecfe0bdb9ae05d55d706ad813
#
_cell.length_a   1.000
_cell.length_b   1.000
_cell.length_c   1.000
_cell.angle_alpha   90.00
_cell.angle_beta   90.00
_cell.angle_gamma   90.00
#
_symmetry.space_group_name_H-M   'P 1'
#
loop_
_entity.id
_entity.type
_entity.pdbx_description
1 polymer ?
#
loop_
_entity_poly.entity_id
_entity_poly.type
_entity_poly.pdbx_seq_one_letter_code
_entity_poly.pdbx_strand_id
1 'polypeptide(L)'
;MIDIKDLRLIEALYEHKTFTRAARALQIPQPVLSRHLMQLERKLGLQLFIRRRSGSFPTDLGRSIIAKGRTILSQINEIEETLASINGTKISEISIVSGSFTTETILTEVAARAISALPKTRLTLKSINWTDIEADVLARRSSMGLLHLSGQIFDASLSVEKLCSHPVLFFVRPGHPLIDFKSISLTEIMAFPIVAIPHIPSKSLDPRVEARKSISTLREAHPAFPAIIHSSPVVSIKIVKKSDAVMAASLALAFEDVRRGSLVALPFYCPPLEPVILSLRMKIWTEEEKEML
;
A
#
# COMPACT_ATOMS: atom_id res chain seq x y z
N MET A 1 0.20 22.45 -28.33
CA MET A 1 -0.07 21.02 -28.10
C MET A 1 0.92 20.56 -27.04
N ILE A 2 0.50 19.78 -26.08
CA ILE A 2 1.37 19.15 -25.05
C ILE A 2 2.07 17.96 -25.70
N ASP A 3 3.35 17.77 -25.43
CA ASP A 3 4.15 16.64 -25.91
C ASP A 3 4.65 15.75 -24.73
N ILE A 4 5.36 14.67 -25.06
CA ILE A 4 5.88 13.70 -24.07
C ILE A 4 6.90 14.36 -23.13
N LYS A 5 7.71 15.30 -23.64
CA LYS A 5 8.72 16.00 -22.84
C LYS A 5 8.04 16.91 -21.82
N ASP A 6 6.94 17.54 -22.22
CA ASP A 6 6.11 18.36 -21.34
C ASP A 6 5.53 17.50 -20.19
N LEU A 7 5.02 16.30 -20.51
CA LEU A 7 4.46 15.39 -19.50
C LEU A 7 5.53 14.90 -18.53
N ARG A 8 6.71 14.49 -19.02
CA ARG A 8 7.84 14.08 -18.16
C ARG A 8 8.31 15.21 -17.23
N LEU A 9 8.31 16.46 -17.74
CA LEU A 9 8.66 17.63 -16.93
C LEU A 9 7.64 17.89 -15.82
N ILE A 10 6.35 17.85 -16.15
CA ILE A 10 5.25 18.05 -15.20
C ILE A 10 5.30 16.96 -14.10
N GLU A 11 5.48 15.71 -14.49
CA GLU A 11 5.58 14.60 -13.56
C GLU A 11 6.77 14.72 -12.62
N ALA A 12 7.97 14.97 -13.14
CA ALA A 12 9.16 15.15 -12.35
C ALA A 12 9.01 16.30 -11.33
N LEU A 13 8.41 17.40 -11.73
CA LEU A 13 8.18 18.54 -10.82
C LEU A 13 7.16 18.19 -9.72
N TYR A 14 6.14 17.41 -10.03
CA TYR A 14 5.17 16.92 -9.05
C TYR A 14 5.80 15.99 -8.02
N GLU A 15 6.62 15.04 -8.45
CA GLU A 15 7.25 14.05 -7.57
C GLU A 15 8.30 14.67 -6.66
N HIS A 16 9.15 15.50 -7.23
CA HIS A 16 10.30 16.06 -6.52
C HIS A 16 10.00 17.38 -5.78
N LYS A 17 8.82 17.98 -6.01
CA LYS A 17 8.30 19.19 -5.33
C LYS A 17 9.19 20.46 -5.43
N THR A 18 10.42 20.35 -5.95
CA THR A 18 11.31 21.49 -6.15
C THR A 18 11.95 21.44 -7.54
N PHE A 19 12.13 22.62 -8.15
CA PHE A 19 12.74 22.74 -9.48
C PHE A 19 14.15 22.14 -9.53
N THR A 20 14.94 22.29 -8.48
CA THR A 20 16.31 21.76 -8.43
C THR A 20 16.33 20.23 -8.42
N ARG A 21 15.45 19.59 -7.62
CA ARG A 21 15.38 18.12 -7.56
C ARG A 21 14.79 17.54 -8.84
N ALA A 22 13.74 18.16 -9.39
CA ALA A 22 13.15 17.73 -10.65
C ALA A 22 14.13 17.84 -11.82
N ALA A 23 14.88 18.96 -11.89
CA ALA A 23 15.90 19.15 -12.90
C ALA A 23 17.02 18.10 -12.82
N ARG A 24 17.46 17.76 -11.60
CA ARG A 24 18.45 16.68 -11.39
C ARG A 24 17.89 15.34 -11.85
N ALA A 25 16.63 15.02 -11.55
CA ALA A 25 16.00 13.78 -11.98
C ALA A 25 15.89 13.68 -13.51
N LEU A 26 15.64 14.79 -14.18
CA LEU A 26 15.60 14.87 -15.65
C LEU A 26 16.96 15.07 -16.31
N GLN A 27 18.04 15.16 -15.51
CA GLN A 27 19.41 15.42 -16.00
C GLN A 27 19.54 16.67 -16.86
N ILE A 28 18.78 17.75 -16.53
CA ILE A 28 18.83 19.04 -17.21
C ILE A 28 19.15 20.17 -16.20
N PRO A 29 19.69 21.31 -16.68
CA PRO A 29 19.89 22.49 -15.84
C PRO A 29 18.55 23.04 -15.31
N GLN A 30 18.50 23.43 -14.05
CA GLN A 30 17.28 24.00 -13.43
C GLN A 30 16.71 25.22 -14.18
N PRO A 31 17.52 26.17 -14.74
CA PRO A 31 16.98 27.26 -15.55
C PRO A 31 16.27 26.80 -16.81
N VAL A 32 16.70 25.69 -17.42
CA VAL A 32 16.07 25.09 -18.60
C VAL A 32 14.69 24.54 -18.22
N LEU A 33 14.60 23.78 -17.14
CA LEU A 33 13.32 23.27 -16.63
C LEU A 33 12.34 24.40 -16.30
N SER A 34 12.81 25.45 -15.61
CA SER A 34 11.97 26.60 -15.25
C SER A 34 11.45 27.34 -16.47
N ARG A 35 12.32 27.54 -17.48
CA ARG A 35 11.95 28.19 -18.75
C ARG A 35 10.94 27.33 -19.53
N HIS A 36 11.15 26.04 -19.59
CA HIS A 36 10.27 25.10 -20.28
C HIS A 36 8.85 25.11 -19.66
N LEU A 37 8.75 25.02 -18.32
CA LEU A 37 7.45 25.12 -17.64
C LEU A 37 6.76 26.45 -17.94
N MET A 38 7.47 27.59 -17.86
CA MET A 38 6.88 28.90 -18.16
C MET A 38 6.39 28.98 -19.61
N GLN A 39 7.14 28.42 -20.56
CA GLN A 39 6.71 28.39 -21.96
C GLN A 39 5.47 27.55 -22.18
N LEU A 40 5.42 26.38 -21.52
CA LEU A 40 4.27 25.49 -21.55
C LEU A 40 3.02 26.16 -20.96
N GLU A 41 3.12 26.74 -19.76
CA GLU A 41 2.01 27.49 -19.13
C GLU A 41 1.52 28.67 -20.00
N ARG A 42 2.46 29.40 -20.60
CA ARG A 42 2.11 30.49 -21.54
C ARG A 42 1.39 29.96 -22.79
N LYS A 43 1.86 28.86 -23.38
CA LYS A 43 1.26 28.20 -24.55
C LYS A 43 -0.15 27.68 -24.26
N LEU A 44 -0.39 27.21 -23.03
CA LEU A 44 -1.69 26.74 -22.59
C LEU A 44 -2.62 27.85 -22.10
N GLY A 45 -2.07 29.04 -21.81
CA GLY A 45 -2.81 30.14 -21.19
C GLY A 45 -3.22 29.84 -19.73
N LEU A 46 -2.61 28.87 -19.10
CA LEU A 46 -3.04 28.32 -17.82
C LEU A 46 -1.83 28.01 -16.93
N GLN A 47 -1.98 28.22 -15.63
CA GLN A 47 -0.96 27.90 -14.65
C GLN A 47 -1.13 26.46 -14.16
N LEU A 48 -0.06 25.66 -14.24
CA LEU A 48 -0.05 24.26 -13.82
C LEU A 48 0.49 24.08 -12.40
N PHE A 49 1.43 24.98 -11.99
CA PHE A 49 2.06 24.91 -10.67
C PHE A 49 2.07 26.26 -9.96
N ILE A 50 1.84 26.22 -8.65
CA ILE A 50 1.98 27.36 -7.74
C ILE A 50 3.31 27.24 -7.03
N ARG A 51 4.16 28.27 -7.13
CA ARG A 51 5.44 28.34 -6.41
C ARG A 51 5.21 28.90 -5.00
N ARG A 52 5.69 28.17 -4.00
CA ARG A 52 5.70 28.59 -2.59
C ARG A 52 7.11 28.47 -2.02
N ARG A 53 7.37 29.08 -0.86
CA ARG A 53 8.66 28.93 -0.14
C ARG A 53 9.00 27.46 0.16
N SER A 54 7.99 26.63 0.41
CA SER A 54 8.10 25.21 0.70
C SER A 54 8.21 24.31 -0.54
N GLY A 55 8.14 24.86 -1.76
CA GLY A 55 8.23 24.09 -2.99
C GLY A 55 7.23 24.50 -4.09
N SER A 56 7.10 23.64 -5.07
CA SER A 56 6.16 23.79 -6.19
C SER A 56 5.01 22.81 -6.02
N PHE A 57 3.78 23.31 -6.09
CA PHE A 57 2.55 22.52 -5.89
C PHE A 57 1.66 22.65 -7.12
N PRO A 58 1.07 21.54 -7.59
CA PRO A 58 0.18 21.59 -8.75
C PRO A 58 -1.12 22.33 -8.42
N THR A 59 -1.67 23.03 -9.39
CA THR A 59 -3.05 23.53 -9.40
C THR A 59 -4.01 22.35 -9.57
N ASP A 60 -5.33 22.57 -9.48
CA ASP A 60 -6.33 21.52 -9.75
C ASP A 60 -6.22 21.02 -11.18
N LEU A 61 -6.04 21.93 -12.13
CA LEU A 61 -5.76 21.60 -13.52
C LEU A 61 -4.44 20.84 -13.66
N GLY A 62 -3.37 21.28 -12.97
CA GLY A 62 -2.09 20.58 -12.92
C GLY A 62 -2.25 19.14 -12.45
N ARG A 63 -3.02 18.89 -11.38
CA ARG A 63 -3.32 17.53 -10.90
C ARG A 63 -4.03 16.67 -11.94
N SER A 64 -5.03 17.25 -12.64
CA SER A 64 -5.75 16.54 -13.69
C SER A 64 -4.83 16.17 -14.87
N ILE A 65 -3.96 17.09 -15.31
CA ILE A 65 -2.99 16.82 -16.37
C ILE A 65 -1.96 15.78 -15.93
N ILE A 66 -1.47 15.83 -14.69
CA ILE A 66 -0.54 14.85 -14.14
C ILE A 66 -1.16 13.46 -14.16
N ALA A 67 -2.41 13.30 -13.70
CA ALA A 67 -3.08 12.01 -13.69
C ALA A 67 -3.19 11.40 -15.09
N LYS A 68 -3.66 12.18 -16.06
CA LYS A 68 -3.76 11.73 -17.47
C LYS A 68 -2.38 11.54 -18.13
N GLY A 69 -1.43 12.41 -17.83
CA GLY A 69 -0.07 12.35 -18.36
C GLY A 69 0.67 11.09 -17.92
N ARG A 70 0.47 10.66 -16.68
CA ARG A 70 1.02 9.41 -16.16
C ARG A 70 0.55 8.18 -16.92
N THR A 71 -0.72 8.12 -17.26
CA THR A 71 -1.26 7.04 -18.11
C THR A 71 -0.57 7.00 -19.47
N ILE A 72 -0.39 8.15 -20.11
CA ILE A 72 0.29 8.23 -21.42
C ILE A 72 1.76 7.81 -21.31
N LEU A 73 2.48 8.34 -20.30
CA LEU A 73 3.89 8.00 -20.09
C LEU A 73 4.09 6.52 -19.79
N SER A 74 3.15 5.91 -19.06
CA SER A 74 3.17 4.47 -18.79
C SER A 74 2.96 3.64 -20.05
N GLN A 75 2.04 4.03 -20.93
CA GLN A 75 1.83 3.35 -22.22
C GLN A 75 3.07 3.43 -23.12
N ILE A 76 3.76 4.59 -23.12
CA ILE A 76 5.03 4.72 -23.85
C ILE A 76 6.09 3.79 -23.28
N ASN A 77 6.22 3.72 -21.96
CA ASN A 77 7.15 2.80 -21.32
C ASN A 77 6.84 1.34 -21.65
N GLU A 78 5.57 0.95 -21.73
CA GLU A 78 5.16 -0.40 -22.17
C GLU A 78 5.60 -0.71 -23.61
N ILE A 79 5.47 0.27 -24.51
CA ILE A 79 5.96 0.12 -25.90
C ILE A 79 7.49 -0.04 -25.90
N GLU A 80 8.21 0.82 -25.17
CA GLU A 80 9.67 0.76 -25.05
C GLU A 80 10.11 -0.60 -24.44
N GLU A 81 9.36 -1.13 -23.48
CA GLU A 81 9.60 -2.44 -22.86
C GLU A 81 9.35 -3.60 -23.82
N THR A 82 8.27 -3.53 -24.58
CA THR A 82 7.97 -4.53 -25.61
C THR A 82 9.08 -4.60 -26.67
N LEU A 83 9.51 -3.44 -27.17
CA LEU A 83 10.60 -3.36 -28.13
C LEU A 83 11.93 -3.90 -27.55
N ALA A 84 12.24 -3.57 -26.30
CA ALA A 84 13.45 -4.04 -25.62
C ALA A 84 13.42 -5.57 -25.36
N SER A 85 12.24 -6.15 -25.10
CA SER A 85 12.07 -7.59 -24.92
C SER A 85 12.28 -8.36 -26.24
N ILE A 86 11.78 -7.83 -27.35
CA ILE A 86 11.97 -8.39 -28.71
C ILE A 86 13.48 -8.40 -29.06
N ASN A 87 14.21 -7.37 -28.69
CA ASN A 87 15.64 -7.24 -28.96
C ASN A 87 16.53 -8.02 -27.98
N GLY A 88 15.96 -8.74 -27.01
CA GLY A 88 16.70 -9.57 -26.05
C GLY A 88 17.66 -8.79 -25.11
N THR A 89 17.55 -7.46 -25.07
CA THR A 89 18.51 -6.57 -24.40
C THR A 89 18.06 -6.14 -23.00
N LYS A 90 16.82 -6.42 -22.58
CA LYS A 90 16.27 -5.96 -21.30
C LYS A 90 15.96 -7.12 -20.36
N ILE A 91 16.33 -6.94 -19.12
CA ILE A 91 15.84 -7.75 -18.00
C ILE A 91 14.37 -7.40 -17.80
N SER A 92 13.48 -8.38 -17.82
CA SER A 92 12.07 -8.19 -17.46
C SER A 92 11.97 -7.59 -16.06
N GLU A 93 11.05 -6.66 -15.85
CA GLU A 93 10.82 -6.08 -14.53
C GLU A 93 9.37 -6.29 -14.11
N ILE A 94 9.17 -6.83 -12.91
CA ILE A 94 7.87 -6.94 -12.27
C ILE A 94 7.92 -6.10 -11.00
N SER A 95 7.05 -5.10 -10.93
CA SER A 95 6.90 -4.23 -9.76
C SER A 95 5.62 -4.58 -9.02
N ILE A 96 5.74 -4.97 -7.75
CA ILE A 96 4.60 -5.31 -6.89
C ILE A 96 4.56 -4.32 -5.74
N VAL A 97 3.39 -3.71 -5.52
CA VAL A 97 3.14 -2.82 -4.40
C VAL A 97 2.18 -3.46 -3.41
N SER A 98 2.43 -3.33 -2.11
CA SER A 98 1.55 -3.83 -1.06
C SER A 98 1.65 -3.03 0.22
N GLY A 99 0.74 -3.28 1.17
CA GLY A 99 0.92 -2.84 2.55
C GLY A 99 2.02 -3.63 3.27
N SER A 100 2.59 -3.05 4.32
CA SER A 100 3.71 -3.64 5.08
C SER A 100 3.44 -5.08 5.55
N PHE A 101 2.21 -5.35 5.98
CA PHE A 101 1.80 -6.69 6.42
C PHE A 101 1.94 -7.73 5.30
N THR A 102 1.38 -7.46 4.13
CA THR A 102 1.43 -8.37 2.97
C THR A 102 2.86 -8.49 2.44
N THR A 103 3.64 -7.41 2.51
CA THR A 103 5.06 -7.43 2.13
C THR A 103 5.84 -8.40 3.02
N GLU A 104 5.68 -8.33 4.33
CA GLU A 104 6.46 -9.13 5.29
C GLU A 104 6.02 -10.60 5.37
N THR A 105 4.83 -10.93 4.88
CA THR A 105 4.32 -12.31 4.86
C THR A 105 4.41 -12.92 3.46
N ILE A 106 3.53 -12.52 2.58
CA ILE A 106 3.34 -13.17 1.27
C ILE A 106 4.45 -12.79 0.31
N LEU A 107 4.77 -11.49 0.17
CA LEU A 107 5.73 -11.07 -0.84
C LEU A 107 7.15 -11.54 -0.55
N THR A 108 7.52 -11.71 0.70
CA THR A 108 8.83 -12.27 1.06
C THR A 108 8.96 -13.71 0.54
N GLU A 109 7.95 -14.54 0.73
CA GLU A 109 7.94 -15.93 0.26
C GLU A 109 7.88 -16.00 -1.27
N VAL A 110 7.03 -15.16 -1.89
CA VAL A 110 6.94 -15.06 -3.36
C VAL A 110 8.28 -14.64 -3.95
N ALA A 111 8.95 -13.65 -3.37
CA ALA A 111 10.25 -13.18 -3.84
C ALA A 111 11.33 -14.25 -3.74
N ALA A 112 11.36 -15.00 -2.63
CA ALA A 112 12.30 -16.10 -2.47
C ALA A 112 12.13 -17.18 -3.54
N ARG A 113 10.90 -17.54 -3.89
CA ARG A 113 10.59 -18.50 -4.97
C ARG A 113 10.87 -17.92 -6.35
N ALA A 114 10.59 -16.63 -6.55
CA ALA A 114 10.78 -15.96 -7.85
C ALA A 114 12.25 -15.90 -8.27
N ILE A 115 13.21 -15.84 -7.35
CA ILE A 115 14.65 -15.85 -7.66
C ILE A 115 15.02 -17.06 -8.52
N SER A 116 14.52 -18.24 -8.19
CA SER A 116 14.80 -19.46 -8.93
C SER A 116 13.89 -19.63 -10.15
N ALA A 117 12.62 -19.20 -10.07
CA ALA A 117 11.65 -19.38 -11.15
C ALA A 117 11.82 -18.38 -12.30
N LEU A 118 12.31 -17.18 -12.00
CA LEU A 118 12.41 -16.05 -12.93
C LEU A 118 13.83 -15.43 -12.94
N PRO A 119 14.88 -16.19 -13.30
CA PRO A 119 16.27 -15.75 -13.13
C PRO A 119 16.67 -14.53 -13.97
N LYS A 120 15.89 -14.19 -15.00
CA LYS A 120 16.11 -13.03 -15.88
C LYS A 120 15.15 -11.87 -15.59
N THR A 121 14.43 -11.93 -14.47
CA THR A 121 13.43 -10.93 -14.11
C THR A 121 13.89 -10.17 -12.87
N ARG A 122 13.88 -8.84 -12.94
CA ARG A 122 14.02 -8.00 -11.76
C ARG A 122 12.67 -7.91 -11.06
N LEU A 123 12.63 -8.25 -9.78
CA LEU A 123 11.45 -8.09 -8.95
C LEU A 123 11.64 -6.87 -8.04
N THR A 124 10.78 -5.87 -8.19
CA THR A 124 10.74 -4.68 -7.34
C THR A 124 9.56 -4.78 -6.38
N LEU A 125 9.82 -4.85 -5.08
CA LEU A 125 8.80 -4.90 -4.04
C LEU A 125 8.72 -3.55 -3.35
N LYS A 126 7.53 -2.94 -3.34
CA LYS A 126 7.27 -1.65 -2.70
C LYS A 126 6.28 -1.84 -1.56
N SER A 127 6.63 -1.30 -0.39
CA SER A 127 5.70 -1.20 0.74
C SER A 127 5.22 0.24 0.88
N ILE A 128 3.92 0.46 0.73
CA ILE A 128 3.29 1.78 0.84
C ILE A 128 2.05 1.70 1.72
N ASN A 129 1.42 2.85 1.97
CA ASN A 129 0.13 2.86 2.64
C ASN A 129 -0.91 2.15 1.74
N TRP A 130 -1.73 1.30 2.34
CA TRP A 130 -2.77 0.54 1.62
C TRP A 130 -3.74 1.46 0.86
N THR A 131 -4.01 2.70 1.35
CA THR A 131 -4.86 3.70 0.67
C THR A 131 -4.31 4.17 -0.67
N ASP A 132 -3.00 3.99 -0.88
CA ASP A 132 -2.31 4.51 -2.06
C ASP A 132 -2.04 3.41 -3.10
N ILE A 133 -2.31 2.14 -2.76
CA ILE A 133 -2.03 0.98 -3.63
C ILE A 133 -2.86 1.03 -4.92
N GLU A 134 -4.17 1.29 -4.81
CA GLU A 134 -5.04 1.41 -5.97
C GLU A 134 -4.55 2.51 -6.93
N ALA A 135 -4.27 3.69 -6.38
CA ALA A 135 -3.74 4.81 -7.16
C ALA A 135 -2.37 4.53 -7.78
N ASP A 136 -1.54 3.70 -7.12
CA ASP A 136 -0.24 3.29 -7.64
C ASP A 136 -0.38 2.36 -8.85
N VAL A 137 -1.31 1.39 -8.78
CA VAL A 137 -1.61 0.46 -9.89
C VAL A 137 -2.30 1.19 -11.04
N LEU A 138 -3.30 2.03 -10.77
CA LEU A 138 -3.97 2.86 -11.79
C LEU A 138 -3.01 3.77 -12.53
N ALA A 139 -2.05 4.36 -11.82
CA ALA A 139 -0.99 5.16 -12.41
C ALA A 139 0.12 4.32 -13.07
N ARG A 140 -0.03 2.99 -13.12
CA ARG A 140 0.93 2.03 -13.68
C ARG A 140 2.36 2.16 -13.13
N ARG A 141 2.51 2.66 -11.88
CA ARG A 141 3.81 2.72 -11.20
C ARG A 141 4.24 1.36 -10.66
N SER A 142 3.29 0.45 -10.55
CA SER A 142 3.52 -0.96 -10.23
C SER A 142 2.66 -1.83 -11.12
N SER A 143 3.18 -3.01 -11.47
CA SER A 143 2.50 -4.00 -12.34
C SER A 143 1.32 -4.65 -11.63
N MET A 144 1.40 -4.77 -10.29
CA MET A 144 0.41 -5.41 -9.46
C MET A 144 0.38 -4.78 -8.07
N GLY A 145 -0.83 -4.68 -7.51
CA GLY A 145 -1.05 -4.33 -6.11
C GLY A 145 -1.57 -5.52 -5.31
N LEU A 146 -1.10 -5.70 -4.08
CA LEU A 146 -1.67 -6.64 -3.12
C LEU A 146 -2.26 -5.88 -1.94
N LEU A 147 -3.54 -6.10 -1.72
CA LEU A 147 -4.33 -5.43 -0.69
C LEU A 147 -4.92 -6.46 0.28
N HIS A 148 -4.95 -6.04 1.52
CA HIS A 148 -5.52 -6.80 2.62
C HIS A 148 -6.84 -6.13 3.05
N LEU A 149 -7.92 -6.40 2.32
CA LEU A 149 -9.21 -5.74 2.49
C LEU A 149 -10.38 -6.64 2.09
N SER A 150 -11.56 -6.33 2.65
CA SER A 150 -12.84 -6.85 2.20
C SER A 150 -13.86 -5.72 2.06
N GLY A 151 -14.73 -5.81 1.05
CA GLY A 151 -15.88 -4.91 0.89
C GLY A 151 -15.59 -3.53 0.30
N GLN A 152 -14.43 -3.31 -0.32
CA GLN A 152 -14.12 -2.08 -1.06
C GLN A 152 -14.55 -2.21 -2.52
N ILE A 153 -15.04 -1.11 -3.09
CA ILE A 153 -15.29 -0.96 -4.52
C ILE A 153 -14.03 -0.34 -5.14
N PHE A 154 -13.51 -0.98 -6.17
CA PHE A 154 -12.34 -0.54 -6.92
C PHE A 154 -12.74 0.07 -8.26
N ASP A 155 -11.83 0.82 -8.86
CA ASP A 155 -12.02 1.37 -10.20
C ASP A 155 -12.33 0.26 -11.22
N ALA A 156 -13.26 0.52 -12.12
CA ALA A 156 -13.73 -0.46 -13.12
C ALA A 156 -12.62 -0.92 -14.10
N SER A 157 -11.56 -0.13 -14.26
CA SER A 157 -10.39 -0.49 -15.09
C SER A 157 -9.45 -1.50 -14.43
N LEU A 158 -9.67 -1.84 -13.16
CA LEU A 158 -8.87 -2.82 -12.45
C LEU A 158 -9.49 -4.22 -12.52
N SER A 159 -8.66 -5.22 -12.76
CA SER A 159 -8.97 -6.61 -12.49
C SER A 159 -8.65 -6.90 -11.02
N VAL A 160 -9.64 -7.32 -10.27
CA VAL A 160 -9.53 -7.63 -8.86
C VAL A 160 -9.76 -9.13 -8.66
N GLU A 161 -8.80 -9.79 -8.05
CA GLU A 161 -8.87 -11.22 -7.80
C GLU A 161 -8.63 -11.52 -6.34
N LYS A 162 -9.49 -12.36 -5.74
CA LYS A 162 -9.30 -12.87 -4.39
C LYS A 162 -8.25 -13.98 -4.40
N LEU A 163 -7.15 -13.78 -3.71
CA LEU A 163 -6.09 -14.78 -3.58
C LEU A 163 -6.34 -15.75 -2.44
N CYS A 164 -6.54 -15.22 -1.24
CA CYS A 164 -6.81 -16.05 -0.05
C CYS A 164 -7.50 -15.21 1.04
N SER A 165 -8.02 -15.90 2.03
CA SER A 165 -8.43 -15.31 3.31
C SER A 165 -7.67 -15.99 4.45
N HIS A 166 -7.50 -15.29 5.55
CA HIS A 166 -6.86 -15.85 6.74
C HIS A 166 -7.46 -15.25 8.00
N PRO A 167 -7.56 -16.03 9.09
CA PRO A 167 -8.04 -15.52 10.36
C PRO A 167 -7.05 -14.55 10.97
N VAL A 168 -7.56 -13.54 11.67
CA VAL A 168 -6.79 -12.69 12.57
C VAL A 168 -6.88 -13.30 13.96
N LEU A 169 -5.72 -13.48 14.57
CA LEU A 169 -5.57 -13.97 15.94
C LEU A 169 -4.97 -12.84 16.80
N PHE A 170 -5.15 -12.96 18.09
CA PHE A 170 -4.52 -12.07 19.06
C PHE A 170 -3.29 -12.75 19.67
N PHE A 171 -2.20 -11.98 19.72
CA PHE A 171 -0.91 -12.47 20.20
C PHE A 171 -0.43 -11.66 21.40
N VAL A 172 0.17 -12.37 22.35
CA VAL A 172 0.73 -11.85 23.59
C VAL A 172 2.11 -12.46 23.87
N ARG A 173 2.89 -11.85 24.77
CA ARG A 173 4.13 -12.46 25.26
C ARG A 173 3.85 -13.71 26.09
N PRO A 174 4.82 -14.63 26.25
CA PRO A 174 4.75 -15.68 27.26
C PRO A 174 4.57 -15.10 28.68
N GLY A 175 3.75 -15.76 29.49
CA GLY A 175 3.43 -15.32 30.85
C GLY A 175 2.56 -14.05 30.93
N HIS A 176 1.84 -13.71 29.83
CA HIS A 176 0.85 -12.64 29.85
C HIS A 176 -0.39 -13.08 30.65
N PRO A 177 -1.03 -12.19 31.46
CA PRO A 177 -2.18 -12.56 32.29
C PRO A 177 -3.34 -13.21 31.55
N LEU A 178 -3.57 -12.86 30.27
CA LEU A 178 -4.66 -13.46 29.48
C LEU A 178 -4.47 -14.97 29.18
N ILE A 179 -3.26 -15.51 29.31
CA ILE A 179 -3.00 -16.93 28.99
C ILE A 179 -3.69 -17.87 30.02
N ASP A 180 -3.86 -17.42 31.25
CA ASP A 180 -4.44 -18.20 32.32
C ASP A 180 -5.99 -18.24 32.31
N PHE A 181 -6.61 -17.47 31.40
CA PHE A 181 -8.06 -17.46 31.27
C PHE A 181 -8.54 -18.70 30.51
N LYS A 182 -9.51 -19.40 31.07
CA LYS A 182 -10.15 -20.58 30.45
C LYS A 182 -10.99 -20.23 29.21
N SER A 183 -11.55 -19.04 29.21
CA SER A 183 -12.31 -18.46 28.10
C SER A 183 -11.97 -16.97 28.05
N ILE A 184 -11.69 -16.45 26.88
CA ILE A 184 -11.28 -15.06 26.68
C ILE A 184 -12.36 -14.36 25.85
N SER A 185 -12.83 -13.22 26.32
CA SER A 185 -13.73 -12.33 25.60
C SER A 185 -12.94 -11.17 24.95
N LEU A 186 -13.55 -10.51 23.96
CA LEU A 186 -12.99 -9.30 23.39
C LEU A 186 -12.82 -8.19 24.43
N THR A 187 -13.70 -8.13 25.40
CA THR A 187 -13.67 -7.19 26.52
C THR A 187 -12.39 -7.35 27.35
N GLU A 188 -12.03 -8.58 27.68
CA GLU A 188 -10.81 -8.87 28.45
C GLU A 188 -9.55 -8.53 27.64
N ILE A 189 -9.57 -8.79 26.32
CA ILE A 189 -8.48 -8.38 25.43
C ILE A 189 -8.33 -6.86 25.41
N MET A 190 -9.45 -6.12 25.32
CA MET A 190 -9.46 -4.65 25.26
C MET A 190 -9.09 -3.95 26.56
N ALA A 191 -9.05 -4.66 27.70
CA ALA A 191 -8.53 -4.14 28.95
C ALA A 191 -7.01 -3.92 28.91
N PHE A 192 -6.30 -4.54 27.97
CA PHE A 192 -4.85 -4.41 27.78
C PHE A 192 -4.50 -3.39 26.68
N PRO A 193 -3.27 -2.84 26.72
CA PRO A 193 -2.81 -1.96 25.65
C PRO A 193 -2.80 -2.67 24.29
N ILE A 194 -3.50 -2.11 23.30
CA ILE A 194 -3.51 -2.68 21.95
C ILE A 194 -2.47 -2.00 21.07
N VAL A 195 -1.63 -2.80 20.42
CA VAL A 195 -0.77 -2.37 19.32
C VAL A 195 -1.49 -2.63 18.02
N ALA A 196 -1.82 -1.58 17.30
CA ALA A 196 -2.54 -1.64 16.03
C ALA A 196 -1.69 -1.18 14.86
N ILE A 197 -1.99 -1.72 13.69
CA ILE A 197 -1.51 -1.18 12.41
C ILE A 197 -2.41 0.00 12.03
N PRO A 198 -1.86 1.09 11.41
CA PRO A 198 -2.66 2.21 10.96
C PRO A 198 -3.75 1.75 9.99
N HIS A 199 -4.99 2.06 10.32
CA HIS A 199 -6.17 1.79 9.52
C HIS A 199 -6.48 0.33 9.15
N ILE A 200 -7.46 -0.18 9.83
CA ILE A 200 -8.35 -1.21 9.29
C ILE A 200 -9.55 -0.43 8.70
N PRO A 201 -9.73 -0.37 7.37
CA PRO A 201 -10.59 0.64 6.75
C PRO A 201 -12.07 0.32 6.71
N SER A 202 -12.51 -0.84 7.09
CA SER A 202 -13.94 -1.13 7.01
C SER A 202 -14.64 -0.88 8.34
N LYS A 203 -15.78 -0.17 8.26
CA LYS A 203 -16.68 0.01 9.40
C LYS A 203 -17.13 -1.33 10.00
N SER A 204 -17.09 -2.41 9.22
CA SER A 204 -17.41 -3.78 9.61
C SER A 204 -16.25 -4.54 10.25
N LEU A 205 -15.00 -4.09 10.05
CA LEU A 205 -13.79 -4.69 10.61
C LEU A 205 -13.16 -3.86 11.74
N ASP A 206 -13.77 -2.72 12.09
CA ASP A 206 -13.34 -1.97 13.24
C ASP A 206 -13.86 -2.67 14.50
N PRO A 207 -13.01 -3.39 15.26
CA PRO A 207 -13.43 -4.01 16.50
C PRO A 207 -14.09 -3.00 17.45
N ARG A 208 -13.81 -1.68 17.24
CA ARG A 208 -14.41 -0.58 17.96
C ARG A 208 -15.91 -0.40 17.66
N VAL A 209 -16.39 -0.81 16.47
CA VAL A 209 -17.82 -0.68 16.14
C VAL A 209 -18.64 -1.77 16.83
N GLU A 210 -18.13 -3.01 16.82
CA GLU A 210 -18.76 -4.14 17.52
C GLU A 210 -18.56 -3.99 19.03
N ALA A 211 -17.34 -3.69 19.48
CA ALA A 211 -17.03 -3.41 20.86
C ALA A 211 -17.74 -2.13 21.36
N ARG A 212 -17.94 -1.07 20.58
CA ARG A 212 -18.74 0.09 21.02
C ARG A 212 -20.22 -0.24 21.26
N LYS A 213 -20.77 -1.19 20.55
CA LYS A 213 -22.13 -1.70 20.88
C LYS A 213 -22.13 -2.45 22.22
N SER A 214 -21.02 -3.09 22.58
CA SER A 214 -20.81 -3.81 23.85
C SER A 214 -20.12 -2.93 24.92
N ILE A 215 -19.35 -1.93 24.53
CA ILE A 215 -18.52 -1.01 25.36
C ILE A 215 -19.34 0.02 26.13
N SER A 216 -20.65 0.19 25.86
CA SER A 216 -21.49 0.98 26.78
C SER A 216 -21.47 0.45 28.23
N THR A 217 -20.96 -0.76 28.43
CA THR A 217 -20.72 -1.41 29.74
C THR A 217 -19.25 -1.50 30.16
N LEU A 218 -18.28 -1.09 29.29
CA LEU A 218 -16.84 -1.22 29.56
C LEU A 218 -16.30 -0.03 30.37
N ARG A 219 -16.49 -0.04 31.68
CA ARG A 219 -15.75 0.82 32.62
C ARG A 219 -14.25 0.47 32.73
N GLU A 220 -13.78 -0.59 32.08
CA GLU A 220 -12.46 -1.19 32.28
C GLU A 220 -11.56 -1.26 31.03
N ALA A 221 -11.99 -0.65 29.90
CA ALA A 221 -11.13 -0.59 28.71
C ALA A 221 -9.89 0.27 28.95
N HIS A 222 -8.74 -0.12 28.39
CA HIS A 222 -7.54 0.69 28.43
C HIS A 222 -7.83 2.12 27.94
N PRO A 223 -7.46 3.17 28.70
CA PRO A 223 -7.88 4.56 28.40
C PRO A 223 -7.42 5.08 27.05
N ALA A 224 -6.32 4.54 26.52
CA ALA A 224 -5.84 4.83 25.16
C ALA A 224 -6.12 3.61 24.27
N PHE A 225 -6.98 3.79 23.25
CA PHE A 225 -7.25 2.73 22.27
C PHE A 225 -7.18 3.26 20.82
N PRO A 226 -6.35 2.67 19.95
CA PRO A 226 -5.24 1.77 20.31
C PRO A 226 -4.16 2.53 21.09
N ALA A 227 -3.44 1.82 21.98
CA ALA A 227 -2.39 2.43 22.79
C ALA A 227 -1.16 2.81 21.96
N ILE A 228 -0.86 2.01 20.93
CA ILE A 228 0.24 2.26 19.99
C ILE A 228 -0.26 1.99 18.57
N ILE A 229 0.06 2.90 17.66
CA ILE A 229 -0.17 2.72 16.22
C ILE A 229 1.18 2.70 15.52
N HIS A 230 1.47 1.63 14.79
CA HIS A 230 2.73 1.49 14.08
C HIS A 230 2.58 0.76 12.75
N SER A 231 3.22 1.26 11.68
CA SER A 231 3.11 0.70 10.32
C SER A 231 3.98 -0.54 10.07
N SER A 232 4.95 -0.85 10.93
CA SER A 232 5.79 -2.05 10.79
C SER A 232 5.30 -3.19 11.68
N PRO A 233 4.88 -4.32 11.11
CA PRO A 233 4.51 -5.52 11.87
C PRO A 233 5.64 -6.04 12.77
N VAL A 234 6.88 -5.98 12.32
CA VAL A 234 8.06 -6.41 13.09
C VAL A 234 8.24 -5.57 14.36
N VAL A 235 8.01 -4.26 14.29
CA VAL A 235 8.08 -3.39 15.48
C VAL A 235 6.95 -3.74 16.45
N SER A 236 5.74 -3.99 15.95
CA SER A 236 4.61 -4.41 16.78
C SER A 236 4.92 -5.70 17.54
N ILE A 237 5.50 -6.71 16.87
CA ILE A 237 5.96 -7.95 17.51
C ILE A 237 6.98 -7.68 18.63
N LYS A 238 7.96 -6.81 18.38
CA LYS A 238 8.99 -6.47 19.38
C LYS A 238 8.41 -5.77 20.60
N ILE A 239 7.38 -4.94 20.43
CA ILE A 239 6.68 -4.27 21.52
C ILE A 239 5.94 -5.30 22.38
N VAL A 240 5.15 -6.15 21.74
CA VAL A 240 4.36 -7.19 22.42
C VAL A 240 5.24 -8.15 23.23
N LYS A 241 6.38 -8.56 22.69
CA LYS A 241 7.34 -9.41 23.42
C LYS A 241 7.90 -8.80 24.70
N LYS A 242 7.85 -7.47 24.84
CA LYS A 242 8.48 -6.73 25.95
C LYS A 242 7.48 -6.05 26.89
N SER A 243 6.18 -6.25 26.67
CA SER A 243 5.13 -5.57 27.43
C SER A 243 3.87 -6.42 27.52
N ASP A 244 2.89 -5.99 28.31
CA ASP A 244 1.56 -6.57 28.37
C ASP A 244 0.63 -6.05 27.25
N ALA A 245 1.19 -5.62 26.14
CA ALA A 245 0.42 -5.23 24.99
C ALA A 245 -0.06 -6.46 24.20
N VAL A 246 -1.22 -6.31 23.56
CA VAL A 246 -1.82 -7.31 22.69
C VAL A 246 -1.76 -6.83 21.25
N MET A 247 -1.47 -7.72 20.32
CA MET A 247 -1.42 -7.45 18.88
C MET A 247 -2.41 -8.36 18.16
N ALA A 248 -3.19 -7.78 17.24
CA ALA A 248 -4.00 -8.55 16.30
C ALA A 248 -3.23 -8.71 14.97
N ALA A 249 -3.05 -9.96 14.52
CA ALA A 249 -2.33 -10.26 13.28
C ALA A 249 -2.75 -11.61 12.70
N SER A 250 -2.33 -11.92 11.46
CA SER A 250 -2.43 -13.29 10.95
C SER A 250 -1.39 -14.20 11.59
N LEU A 251 -1.69 -15.49 11.62
CA LEU A 251 -0.72 -16.49 12.09
C LEU A 251 0.54 -16.48 11.21
N ALA A 252 0.43 -16.21 9.91
CA ALA A 252 1.59 -16.16 9.01
C ALA A 252 2.66 -15.16 9.47
N LEU A 253 2.25 -14.01 10.01
CA LEU A 253 3.18 -13.02 10.54
C LEU A 253 3.88 -13.49 11.83
N ALA A 254 3.16 -14.14 12.71
CA ALA A 254 3.65 -14.51 14.04
C ALA A 254 4.16 -15.98 14.12
N PHE A 255 4.10 -16.73 13.01
CA PHE A 255 4.34 -18.17 12.99
C PHE A 255 5.66 -18.58 13.62
N GLU A 256 6.77 -17.95 13.20
CA GLU A 256 8.09 -18.27 13.74
C GLU A 256 8.21 -17.92 15.23
N ASP A 257 7.59 -16.84 15.66
CA ASP A 257 7.61 -16.41 17.05
C ASP A 257 6.76 -17.32 17.96
N VAL A 258 5.62 -17.77 17.44
CA VAL A 258 4.78 -18.76 18.14
C VAL A 258 5.50 -20.11 18.22
N ARG A 259 6.09 -20.57 17.10
CA ARG A 259 6.85 -21.82 17.05
C ARG A 259 8.03 -21.83 18.03
N ARG A 260 8.70 -20.68 18.18
CA ARG A 260 9.82 -20.51 19.14
C ARG A 260 9.36 -20.26 20.57
N GLY A 261 8.05 -20.18 20.82
CA GLY A 261 7.49 -19.86 22.13
C GLY A 261 7.76 -18.42 22.59
N SER A 262 8.13 -17.51 21.70
CA SER A 262 8.37 -16.09 22.02
C SER A 262 7.11 -15.22 21.90
N LEU A 263 6.05 -15.75 21.30
CA LEU A 263 4.67 -15.26 21.33
C LEU A 263 3.70 -16.41 21.60
N VAL A 264 2.55 -16.07 22.16
CA VAL A 264 1.43 -16.98 22.40
C VAL A 264 0.21 -16.44 21.66
N ALA A 265 -0.42 -17.29 20.86
CA ALA A 265 -1.72 -16.99 20.27
C ALA A 265 -2.82 -17.22 21.31
N LEU A 266 -3.67 -16.23 21.53
CA LEU A 266 -4.81 -16.40 22.43
C LEU A 266 -5.89 -17.27 21.78
N PRO A 267 -6.58 -18.13 22.52
CA PRO A 267 -7.65 -18.99 22.02
C PRO A 267 -8.96 -18.18 21.84
N PHE A 268 -8.86 -17.09 21.06
CA PHE A 268 -9.98 -16.20 20.75
C PHE A 268 -10.08 -16.04 19.23
N TYR A 269 -11.22 -16.42 18.68
CA TYR A 269 -11.54 -16.25 17.27
C TYR A 269 -12.63 -15.21 17.09
N CYS A 270 -12.36 -14.23 16.24
CA CYS A 270 -13.30 -13.17 15.90
C CYS A 270 -13.70 -13.28 14.41
N PRO A 271 -14.86 -13.89 14.08
CA PRO A 271 -15.30 -14.08 12.69
C PRO A 271 -15.31 -12.82 11.81
N PRO A 272 -15.65 -11.62 12.33
CA PRO A 272 -15.56 -10.39 11.53
C PRO A 272 -14.16 -9.99 11.10
N LEU A 273 -13.12 -10.61 11.66
CA LEU A 273 -11.72 -10.34 11.37
C LEU A 273 -11.10 -11.41 10.45
N GLU A 274 -11.79 -11.79 9.39
CA GLU A 274 -11.24 -12.60 8.30
C GLU A 274 -10.94 -11.73 7.08
N PRO A 275 -9.82 -11.04 7.06
CA PRO A 275 -9.46 -10.23 5.92
C PRO A 275 -9.10 -11.09 4.72
N VAL A 276 -9.40 -10.56 3.57
CA VAL A 276 -9.12 -11.16 2.27
C VAL A 276 -7.93 -10.47 1.65
N ILE A 277 -7.01 -11.25 1.07
CA ILE A 277 -5.94 -10.69 0.26
C ILE A 277 -6.41 -10.66 -1.18
N LEU A 278 -6.39 -9.46 -1.75
CA LEU A 278 -6.79 -9.19 -3.12
C LEU A 278 -5.56 -8.83 -3.96
N SER A 279 -5.49 -9.33 -5.18
CA SER A 279 -4.61 -8.80 -6.20
C SER A 279 -5.35 -7.78 -7.05
N LEU A 280 -4.67 -6.68 -7.37
CA LEU A 280 -5.13 -5.61 -8.25
C LEU A 280 -4.19 -5.53 -9.44
N ARG A 281 -4.75 -5.59 -10.64
CA ARG A 281 -4.01 -5.39 -11.89
C ARG A 281 -4.84 -4.52 -12.82
N MET A 282 -4.19 -3.80 -13.73
CA MET A 282 -4.92 -3.19 -14.84
C MET A 282 -5.58 -4.27 -15.69
N LYS A 283 -6.83 -4.07 -16.04
CA LYS A 283 -7.51 -4.95 -17.00
C LYS A 283 -6.82 -4.88 -18.36
N ILE A 284 -6.66 -6.03 -18.97
CA ILE A 284 -6.36 -6.12 -20.40
C ILE A 284 -7.71 -6.26 -21.08
N TRP A 285 -8.24 -5.17 -21.62
CA TRP A 285 -9.51 -5.14 -22.32
C TRP A 285 -9.38 -5.87 -23.68
N THR A 286 -10.30 -6.75 -23.99
CA THR A 286 -10.47 -7.25 -25.36
C THR A 286 -11.09 -6.14 -26.23
N GLU A 287 -10.94 -6.22 -27.54
CA GLU A 287 -11.55 -5.21 -28.45
C GLU A 287 -13.07 -5.15 -28.27
N GLU A 288 -13.73 -6.31 -28.05
CA GLU A 288 -15.17 -6.41 -27.80
C GLU A 288 -15.60 -5.70 -26.50
N GLU A 289 -14.77 -5.78 -25.44
CA GLU A 289 -15.05 -5.10 -24.17
C GLU A 289 -14.82 -3.59 -24.26
N LYS A 290 -13.93 -3.12 -25.15
CA LYS A 290 -13.71 -1.69 -25.39
C LYS A 290 -14.88 -1.02 -26.14
N GLU A 291 -15.59 -1.76 -26.98
CA GLU A 291 -16.74 -1.24 -27.74
C GLU A 291 -18.02 -1.14 -26.88
N MET A 292 -18.05 -1.79 -25.70
CA MET A 292 -19.20 -1.76 -24.78
C MET A 292 -19.12 -0.64 -23.72
N LEU A 293 -18.05 0.15 -23.70
CA LEU A 293 -17.81 1.29 -22.78
C LEU A 293 -17.90 2.60 -23.51
#